data_2348d13232a0fa7f97d213c20eb1e8b3
#
_entry.id   2348d13232a0fa7f97d213c20eb1e8b3
#
_cell.length_a   1.000
_cell.length_b   1.000
_cell.length_c   1.000
_cell.angle_alpha   90.00
_cell.angle_beta   90.00
_cell.angle_gamma   90.00
#
_symmetry.space_group_name_H-M   'P 1'
#
loop_
_entity.id
_entity.type
_entity.pdbx_description
1 polymer ?
#
loop_
_entity_poly.entity_id
_entity_poly.type
_entity_poly.pdbx_seq_one_letter_code
_entity_poly.pdbx_strand_id
1 'polypeptide(L)'
;MTRYVVGASVVIKWFIPEIHSEAAIRVRYSHYRLHVPALITLEIGNVVAKKIRRGELTRAEGGVILRELKHLPLQRHADERLFPAAYQLALDTQRSVYDCLYLALAEAIDGIMITA
;
A
#
# COMPACT_ATOMS: atom_id res chain seq x y z
N MET A 1 21.26 2.67 3.43
CA MET A 1 20.01 3.43 3.13
C MET A 1 18.84 2.68 3.72
N THR A 2 18.01 3.38 4.48
CA THR A 2 16.84 2.76 5.09
C THR A 2 15.75 2.52 4.02
N ARG A 3 15.15 1.34 4.04
CA ARG A 3 14.08 0.96 3.14
C ARG A 3 12.80 0.82 3.94
N TYR A 4 11.72 1.37 3.40
CA TYR A 4 10.42 1.30 4.05
C TYR A 4 9.41 0.58 3.17
N VAL A 5 8.59 -0.25 3.79
CA VAL A 5 7.41 -0.84 3.16
C VAL A 5 6.21 -0.06 3.64
N VAL A 6 5.45 0.53 2.71
CA VAL A 6 4.27 1.33 3.07
C VAL A 6 3.00 0.56 2.78
N GLY A 7 2.07 0.59 3.73
CA GLY A 7 0.77 -0.06 3.56
C GLY A 7 -0.19 0.76 2.71
N ALA A 8 -1.20 0.10 2.17
CA ALA A 8 -2.24 0.76 1.36
C ALA A 8 -2.94 1.87 2.13
N SER A 9 -3.13 1.70 3.44
CA SER A 9 -3.76 2.71 4.31
C SER A 9 -2.99 4.03 4.36
N VAL A 10 -1.66 3.98 4.22
CA VAL A 10 -0.83 5.18 4.15
C VAL A 10 -0.95 5.84 2.79
N VAL A 11 -0.82 5.05 1.72
CA VAL A 11 -0.84 5.56 0.34
C VAL A 11 -2.19 6.18 -0.01
N ILE A 12 -3.29 5.58 0.42
CA ILE A 12 -4.63 6.11 0.13
C ILE A 12 -4.83 7.51 0.72
N LYS A 13 -4.20 7.80 1.86
CA LYS A 13 -4.28 9.11 2.49
C LYS A 13 -3.59 10.22 1.70
N TRP A 14 -2.71 9.86 0.77
CA TRP A 14 -2.09 10.85 -0.12
C TRP A 14 -3.11 11.42 -1.11
N PHE A 15 -4.17 10.68 -1.40
CA PHE A 15 -5.21 11.07 -2.36
C PHE A 15 -6.52 11.46 -1.69
N ILE A 16 -6.85 10.81 -0.58
CA ILE A 16 -8.13 11.00 0.11
C ILE A 16 -7.81 11.42 1.56
N PRO A 17 -8.03 12.69 1.92
CA PRO A 17 -7.74 13.17 3.28
C PRO A 17 -8.54 12.41 4.34
N GLU A 18 -7.83 11.97 5.36
CA GLU A 18 -8.36 11.25 6.51
C GLU A 18 -7.54 11.62 7.74
N ILE A 19 -7.86 11.00 8.89
CA ILE A 19 -7.05 11.13 10.10
C ILE A 19 -5.62 10.68 9.78
N HIS A 20 -4.63 11.41 10.26
CA HIS A 20 -3.21 11.17 10.05
C HIS A 20 -2.72 11.40 8.62
N SER A 21 -3.49 12.12 7.78
CA SER A 21 -3.07 12.44 6.40
C SER A 21 -1.78 13.24 6.35
N GLU A 22 -1.55 14.16 7.30
CA GLU A 22 -0.30 14.93 7.34
C GLU A 22 0.91 14.04 7.53
N ALA A 23 0.82 13.06 8.43
CA ALA A 23 1.90 12.11 8.66
C ALA A 23 2.14 11.26 7.40
N ALA A 24 1.08 10.82 6.73
CA ALA A 24 1.17 10.04 5.50
C ALA A 24 1.84 10.85 4.37
N ILE A 25 1.50 12.13 4.25
CA ILE A 25 2.10 13.01 3.24
C ILE A 25 3.59 13.20 3.50
N ARG A 26 4.00 13.33 4.76
CA ARG A 26 5.43 13.41 5.11
C ARG A 26 6.18 12.17 4.65
N VAL A 27 5.59 11.00 4.75
CA VAL A 27 6.20 9.75 4.25
C VAL A 27 6.37 9.82 2.73
N ARG A 28 5.34 10.29 2.00
CA ARG A 28 5.37 10.41 0.53
C ARG A 28 6.53 11.27 0.05
N TYR A 29 6.77 12.38 0.73
CA TYR A 29 7.79 13.36 0.33
C TYR A 29 9.12 13.19 1.04
N SER A 30 9.32 12.05 1.73
CA SER A 30 10.59 11.71 2.33
C SER A 30 11.61 11.34 1.26
N HIS A 31 12.89 11.37 1.64
CA HIS A 31 13.98 10.93 0.77
C HIS A 31 14.20 9.42 0.82
N TYR A 32 13.36 8.69 1.52
CA TYR A 32 13.47 7.25 1.66
C TYR A 32 12.88 6.54 0.46
N ARG A 33 13.43 5.37 0.15
CA ARG A 33 12.82 4.49 -0.85
C ARG A 33 11.60 3.81 -0.22
N LEU A 34 10.48 3.89 -0.91
CA LEU A 34 9.22 3.30 -0.48
C LEU A 34 8.94 2.08 -1.33
N HIS A 35 8.73 0.95 -0.67
CA HIS A 35 8.50 -0.34 -1.31
C HIS A 35 7.10 -0.85 -1.02
N VAL A 36 6.49 -1.51 -1.99
CA VAL A 36 5.13 -2.06 -1.86
C VAL A 36 5.05 -3.40 -2.60
N PRO A 37 4.19 -4.32 -2.15
CA PRO A 37 3.83 -5.45 -2.99
C PRO A 37 2.91 -4.98 -4.13
N ALA A 38 2.93 -5.68 -5.25
CA ALA A 38 2.09 -5.34 -6.41
C ALA A 38 0.60 -5.31 -6.05
N LEU A 39 0.19 -6.07 -5.06
CA LEU A 39 -1.17 -6.12 -4.51
C LEU A 39 -1.75 -4.75 -4.18
N ILE A 40 -0.90 -3.77 -3.84
CA ILE A 40 -1.36 -2.44 -3.41
C ILE A 40 -2.31 -1.81 -4.42
N THR A 41 -2.09 -2.02 -5.71
CA THR A 41 -2.96 -1.48 -6.75
C THR A 41 -4.38 -2.02 -6.62
N LEU A 42 -4.52 -3.31 -6.34
CA LEU A 42 -5.83 -3.94 -6.17
C LEU A 42 -6.52 -3.45 -4.90
N GLU A 43 -5.76 -3.30 -3.82
CA GLU A 43 -6.32 -2.82 -2.55
C GLU A 43 -6.83 -1.39 -2.67
N ILE A 44 -6.05 -0.51 -3.26
CA ILE A 44 -6.45 0.88 -3.45
C ILE A 44 -7.62 0.97 -4.43
N GLY A 45 -7.59 0.19 -5.51
CA GLY A 45 -8.71 0.10 -6.44
C GLY A 45 -10.01 -0.31 -5.73
N ASN A 46 -9.92 -1.26 -4.82
CA ASN A 46 -11.09 -1.69 -4.05
C ASN A 46 -11.62 -0.59 -3.13
N VAL A 47 -10.74 0.14 -2.46
CA VAL A 47 -11.14 1.28 -1.61
C VAL A 47 -11.81 2.36 -2.44
N VAL A 48 -11.24 2.73 -3.57
CA VAL A 48 -11.80 3.73 -4.48
C VAL A 48 -13.17 3.30 -5.00
N ALA A 49 -13.30 2.05 -5.44
CA ALA A 49 -14.58 1.52 -5.94
C ALA A 49 -15.67 1.58 -4.86
N LYS A 50 -15.33 1.23 -3.63
CA LYS A 50 -16.26 1.33 -2.50
C LYS A 50 -16.73 2.77 -2.27
N LYS A 51 -15.80 3.73 -2.31
CA LYS A 51 -16.12 5.14 -2.09
C LYS A 51 -16.99 5.70 -3.21
N ILE A 52 -16.78 5.27 -4.43
CA ILE A 52 -17.65 5.66 -5.56
C ILE A 52 -19.05 5.11 -5.36
N ARG A 53 -19.19 3.84 -4.99
CA ARG A 53 -20.51 3.23 -4.73
C ARG A 53 -21.26 3.92 -3.60
N ARG A 54 -20.55 4.47 -2.61
CA ARG A 54 -21.14 5.19 -1.48
C ARG A 54 -21.41 6.66 -1.77
N GLY A 55 -21.08 7.13 -2.97
CA GLY A 55 -21.24 8.53 -3.33
C GLY A 55 -20.19 9.47 -2.73
N GLU A 56 -19.13 8.94 -2.14
CA GLU A 56 -18.06 9.74 -1.53
C GLU A 56 -17.05 10.25 -2.57
N LEU A 57 -16.96 9.60 -3.70
CA LEU A 57 -16.12 9.98 -4.83
C LEU A 57 -16.90 9.81 -6.12
N THR A 58 -16.60 10.65 -7.11
CA THR A 58 -17.10 10.47 -8.46
C THR A 58 -16.23 9.48 -9.23
N ARG A 59 -16.75 8.95 -10.32
CA ARG A 59 -15.97 8.07 -11.22
C ARG A 59 -14.76 8.81 -11.79
N ALA A 60 -14.92 10.09 -12.10
CA ALA A 60 -13.81 10.91 -12.61
C ALA A 60 -12.70 11.06 -11.58
N GLU A 61 -13.06 11.36 -10.33
CA GLU A 61 -12.09 11.47 -9.22
C GLU A 61 -11.34 10.16 -9.00
N GLY A 62 -12.07 9.04 -8.99
CA GLY A 62 -11.45 7.73 -8.85
C GLY A 62 -10.47 7.41 -9.98
N GLY A 63 -10.82 7.77 -11.21
CA GLY A 63 -9.94 7.59 -12.35
C GLY A 63 -8.63 8.38 -12.24
N VAL A 64 -8.70 9.60 -11.70
CA VAL A 64 -7.51 10.41 -11.44
C VAL A 64 -6.62 9.73 -10.41
N ILE A 65 -7.20 9.26 -9.31
CA ILE A 65 -6.45 8.59 -8.23
C ILE A 65 -5.69 7.37 -8.79
N LEU A 66 -6.36 6.54 -9.57
CA LEU A 66 -5.73 5.33 -10.10
C LEU A 66 -4.63 5.63 -11.12
N ARG A 67 -4.80 6.69 -11.93
CA ARG A 67 -3.74 7.15 -12.84
C ARG A 67 -2.52 7.65 -12.09
N GLU A 68 -2.74 8.46 -11.06
CA GLU A 68 -1.64 8.99 -10.24
C GLU A 68 -0.91 7.88 -9.47
N LEU A 69 -1.64 6.91 -8.96
CA LEU A 69 -1.06 5.76 -8.28
C LEU A 69 -0.07 5.03 -9.19
N LYS A 70 -0.41 4.86 -10.46
CA LYS A 70 0.44 4.18 -11.43
C LYS A 70 1.78 4.90 -11.61
N HIS A 71 1.80 6.21 -11.48
CA HIS A 71 3.00 7.02 -11.71
C HIS A 71 3.78 7.38 -10.44
N LEU A 72 3.33 6.93 -9.27
CA LEU A 72 4.08 7.15 -8.03
C LEU A 72 5.41 6.40 -8.05
N PRO A 73 6.48 6.99 -7.51
CA PRO A 73 7.81 6.39 -7.52
C PRO A 73 7.96 5.31 -6.43
N LEU A 74 7.03 4.37 -6.41
CA LEU A 74 7.07 3.23 -5.49
C LEU A 74 7.83 2.07 -6.13
N GLN A 75 8.62 1.38 -5.33
CA GLN A 75 9.30 0.16 -5.75
C GLN A 75 8.33 -1.01 -5.58
N ARG A 76 7.77 -1.49 -6.67
CA ARG A 76 6.77 -2.56 -6.66
C ARG A 76 7.42 -3.92 -6.77
N HIS A 77 7.00 -4.84 -5.91
CA HIS A 77 7.52 -6.20 -5.87
C HIS A 77 6.42 -7.19 -6.25
N ALA A 78 6.76 -8.20 -7.05
CA ALA A 78 5.80 -9.18 -7.51
C ALA A 78 5.24 -9.99 -6.34
N ASP A 79 3.93 -10.09 -6.25
CA ASP A 79 3.25 -10.85 -5.19
C ASP A 79 3.65 -12.33 -5.21
N GLU A 80 3.85 -12.89 -6.39
CA GLU A 80 4.24 -14.29 -6.54
C GLU A 80 5.57 -14.62 -5.87
N ARG A 81 6.51 -13.68 -5.88
CA ARG A 81 7.79 -13.85 -5.19
C ARG A 81 7.65 -13.83 -3.68
N LEU A 82 6.70 -13.06 -3.20
CA LEU A 82 6.46 -12.89 -1.76
C LEU A 82 5.53 -13.96 -1.20
N PHE A 83 4.76 -14.60 -2.06
CA PHE A 83 3.69 -15.50 -1.66
C PHE A 83 4.14 -16.64 -0.74
N PRO A 84 5.21 -17.41 -1.04
CA PRO A 84 5.59 -18.53 -0.17
C PRO A 84 5.84 -18.10 1.28
N ALA A 85 6.59 -17.01 1.48
CA ALA A 85 6.85 -16.48 2.82
C ALA A 85 5.58 -15.90 3.46
N ALA A 86 4.77 -15.19 2.67
CA ALA A 86 3.52 -14.61 3.16
C ALA A 86 2.54 -15.70 3.61
N TYR A 87 2.47 -16.81 2.89
CA TYR A 87 1.61 -17.94 3.25
C TYR A 87 2.03 -18.52 4.61
N GLN A 88 3.32 -18.75 4.82
CA GLN A 88 3.80 -19.25 6.12
C GLN A 88 3.51 -18.27 7.25
N LEU A 89 3.73 -16.98 7.02
CA LEU A 89 3.42 -15.95 7.99
C LEU A 89 1.93 -15.92 8.34
N ALA A 90 1.08 -16.12 7.33
CA ALA A 90 -0.36 -16.14 7.54
C ALA A 90 -0.78 -17.29 8.46
N LEU A 91 -0.18 -18.47 8.28
CA LEU A 91 -0.43 -19.61 9.15
C LEU A 91 0.05 -19.35 10.59
N ASP A 92 1.21 -18.75 10.73
CA ASP A 92 1.83 -18.52 12.04
C ASP A 92 1.21 -17.36 12.81
N THR A 93 0.70 -16.35 12.12
CA THR A 93 0.19 -15.12 12.74
C THR A 93 -1.34 -15.00 12.74
N GLN A 94 -2.03 -15.88 12.04
CA GLN A 94 -3.49 -15.81 11.83
C GLN A 94 -3.94 -14.52 11.13
N ARG A 95 -3.04 -13.89 10.40
CA ARG A 95 -3.35 -12.74 9.54
C ARG A 95 -3.65 -13.23 8.13
N SER A 96 -4.28 -12.37 7.33
CA SER A 96 -4.53 -12.70 5.92
C SER A 96 -3.22 -12.81 5.14
N VAL A 97 -3.23 -13.58 4.07
CA VAL A 97 -2.09 -13.64 3.13
C VAL A 97 -1.82 -12.25 2.57
N TYR A 98 -2.86 -11.46 2.32
CA TYR A 98 -2.73 -10.09 1.80
C TYR A 98 -1.90 -9.20 2.74
N ASP A 99 -2.22 -9.20 4.04
CA ASP A 99 -1.44 -8.47 5.03
C ASP A 99 -0.01 -8.99 5.11
N CYS A 100 0.14 -10.31 5.01
CA CYS A 100 1.45 -10.95 5.12
C CYS A 100 2.34 -10.73 3.91
N LEU A 101 1.80 -10.32 2.76
CA LEU A 101 2.62 -9.90 1.63
C LEU A 101 3.48 -8.69 2.00
N TYR A 102 2.92 -7.74 2.74
CA TYR A 102 3.68 -6.59 3.24
C TYR A 102 4.76 -6.99 4.23
N LEU A 103 4.43 -7.88 5.16
CA LEU A 103 5.39 -8.38 6.15
C LEU A 103 6.51 -9.19 5.49
N ALA A 104 6.17 -10.03 4.53
CA ALA A 104 7.15 -10.80 3.77
C ALA A 104 8.10 -9.89 3.00
N LEU A 105 7.55 -8.83 2.40
CA LEU A 105 8.37 -7.84 1.70
C LEU A 105 9.33 -7.14 2.66
N ALA A 106 8.85 -6.70 3.83
CA ALA A 106 9.70 -6.04 4.82
C ALA A 106 10.85 -6.96 5.26
N GLU A 107 10.58 -8.23 5.47
CA GLU A 107 11.63 -9.22 5.78
C GLU A 107 12.62 -9.38 4.62
N ALA A 108 12.12 -9.50 3.40
CA ALA A 108 12.94 -9.76 2.21
C ALA A 108 13.93 -8.63 1.92
N ILE A 109 13.58 -7.38 2.21
CA ILE A 109 14.44 -6.23 1.94
C ILE A 109 15.08 -5.66 3.22
N ASP A 110 14.89 -6.32 4.35
CA ASP A 110 15.32 -5.82 5.66
C ASP A 110 14.83 -4.38 5.87
N GLY A 111 13.55 -4.17 5.61
CA GLY A 111 12.91 -2.86 5.68
C GLY A 111 12.03 -2.70 6.90
N ILE A 112 11.56 -1.48 7.09
CA ILE A 112 10.67 -1.09 8.18
C ILE A 112 9.27 -0.90 7.61
N MET A 113 8.27 -1.55 8.23
CA MET A 113 6.88 -1.41 7.83
C MET A 113 6.28 -0.12 8.38
N ILE A 114 5.65 0.67 7.50
CA ILE A 114 4.90 1.87 7.89
C ILE A 114 3.43 1.62 7.66
N THR A 115 2.65 1.71 8.71
CA THR A 115 1.19 1.57 8.68
C THR A 115 0.53 2.81 9.28
N ALA A 116 -0.74 2.98 9.01
CA ALA A 116 -1.52 4.08 9.57
C ALA A 116 -2.61 3.55 10.49
#